data_45a4e668d79934eac993882e76fba75c
#
_entry.id   45a4e668d79934eac993882e76fba75c
#
_cell.length_a   1.000
_cell.length_b   1.000
_cell.length_c   1.000
_cell.angle_alpha   90.00
_cell.angle_beta   90.00
_cell.angle_gamma   90.00
#
_symmetry.space_group_name_H-M   'P 1'
#
loop_
_entity.id
_entity.type
_entity.pdbx_description
1 polymer ?
#
loop_
_entity_poly.entity_id
_entity_poly.type
_entity_poly.pdbx_seq_one_letter_code
_entity_poly.pdbx_strand_id
1 'polypeptide(L)'
;RGLTLEGLAVSFFVRTASAYDTLLQMGRWFGYRNGYADLTRIWMTDEMRGWFHHLATVEQEIRYDVERLEVEHLTPEEVGVRIRTHPALAITSAAKMQNARTAEASYAGRRLQTILFNHHDPEWLADNVKAARTLLATVKPEKEWSPRDGITVFEGIDSQHIVSFLSMYRFHENSRDLDSALISRYILDRRDEGELLRFNVAIMGRSSKSDYLGDIDLGTGKQTGCINRARLLQIGTNTYADIKALMSRHDRVIDIRLPDALLTAETKPADLARYRSDPARGGYGDVSGLLLLYPVSKDSRPVRGTAKTREPLDAVEHVVGVGFVFPESRSTRANVEYVTADVAAMPNVEVEVPDEGDEPIETEADLT
;
A
#
# COMPACT_ATOMS: atom_id res chain seq x y z
N ARG A 1 -21.86 28.85 -12.72
CA ARG A 1 -21.62 27.55 -12.04
C ARG A 1 -22.64 26.53 -12.54
N GLY A 2 -22.23 25.30 -12.84
CA GLY A 2 -23.12 24.22 -13.30
C GLY A 2 -23.36 24.16 -14.82
N LEU A 3 -22.72 24.98 -15.62
CA LEU A 3 -22.80 24.92 -17.08
C LEU A 3 -21.84 23.85 -17.62
N THR A 4 -22.36 22.94 -18.44
CA THR A 4 -21.57 22.00 -19.23
C THR A 4 -21.68 22.42 -20.70
N LEU A 5 -20.54 22.60 -21.36
CA LEU A 5 -20.49 22.97 -22.77
C LEU A 5 -20.29 21.67 -23.58
N GLU A 6 -21.38 21.06 -23.99
CA GLU A 6 -21.33 19.85 -24.79
C GLU A 6 -20.67 20.11 -26.15
N GLY A 7 -19.69 19.28 -26.52
CA GLY A 7 -18.96 19.41 -27.79
C GLY A 7 -17.84 20.47 -27.79
N LEU A 8 -17.49 21.02 -26.64
CA LEU A 8 -16.34 21.93 -26.54
C LEU A 8 -15.06 21.16 -26.86
N ALA A 9 -14.45 21.45 -28.00
CA ALA A 9 -13.24 20.77 -28.46
C ALA A 9 -11.94 21.53 -28.08
N VAL A 10 -11.98 22.88 -28.03
CA VAL A 10 -10.81 23.70 -27.74
C VAL A 10 -11.15 24.72 -26.66
N SER A 11 -10.29 24.83 -25.65
CA SER A 11 -10.44 25.83 -24.59
C SER A 11 -9.11 26.47 -24.20
N PHE A 12 -9.20 27.75 -23.82
CA PHE A 12 -8.09 28.53 -23.33
C PHE A 12 -8.30 28.84 -21.85
N PHE A 13 -7.42 28.30 -21.00
CA PHE A 13 -7.41 28.60 -19.57
C PHE A 13 -6.36 29.68 -19.30
N VAL A 14 -6.82 30.90 -19.05
CA VAL A 14 -5.98 32.06 -18.74
C VAL A 14 -6.27 32.65 -17.36
N ARG A 15 -7.28 32.16 -16.66
CA ARG A 15 -7.60 32.57 -15.29
C ARG A 15 -7.17 31.51 -14.29
N THR A 16 -6.46 31.97 -13.29
CA THR A 16 -6.11 31.19 -12.12
C THR A 16 -7.32 31.05 -11.19
N ALA A 17 -7.48 29.89 -10.58
CA ALA A 17 -8.40 29.68 -9.47
C ALA A 17 -7.57 29.43 -8.20
N SER A 18 -8.03 29.96 -7.07
CA SER A 18 -7.31 29.86 -5.79
C SER A 18 -7.60 28.57 -5.02
N ALA A 19 -8.49 27.70 -5.52
CA ALA A 19 -8.89 26.48 -4.83
C ALA A 19 -9.03 25.28 -5.78
N TYR A 20 -8.70 24.08 -5.29
CA TYR A 20 -8.77 22.81 -6.02
C TYR A 20 -10.16 22.54 -6.56
N ASP A 21 -11.20 22.67 -5.70
CA ASP A 21 -12.59 22.40 -6.08
C ASP A 21 -13.06 23.29 -7.24
N THR A 22 -12.58 24.53 -7.28
CA THR A 22 -12.89 25.45 -8.37
C THR A 22 -12.24 25.03 -9.68
N LEU A 23 -10.95 24.66 -9.64
CA LEU A 23 -10.25 24.14 -10.83
C LEU A 23 -10.87 22.86 -11.37
N LEU A 24 -11.23 21.92 -10.50
CA LEU A 24 -11.89 20.66 -10.87
C LEU A 24 -13.29 20.93 -11.45
N GLN A 25 -14.07 21.89 -10.89
CA GLN A 25 -15.36 22.29 -11.44
C GLN A 25 -15.26 22.93 -12.83
N MET A 26 -14.18 23.64 -13.12
CA MET A 26 -13.92 24.18 -14.46
C MET A 26 -13.68 23.06 -15.48
N GLY A 27 -13.09 21.93 -15.07
CA GLY A 27 -12.91 20.75 -15.92
C GLY A 27 -14.24 20.16 -16.44
N ARG A 28 -15.36 20.38 -15.73
CA ARG A 28 -16.71 19.95 -16.18
C ARG A 28 -17.20 20.68 -17.46
N TRP A 29 -16.58 21.76 -17.84
CA TRP A 29 -16.92 22.46 -19.08
C TRP A 29 -16.55 21.67 -20.33
N PHE A 30 -15.56 20.77 -20.21
CA PHE A 30 -15.22 19.80 -21.25
C PHE A 30 -16.16 18.62 -21.14
N GLY A 31 -17.35 18.74 -21.73
CA GLY A 31 -18.27 17.61 -21.80
C GLY A 31 -17.63 16.49 -22.65
N TYR A 32 -17.45 15.31 -22.04
CA TYR A 32 -17.09 14.12 -22.80
C TYR A 32 -18.18 13.86 -23.85
N ARG A 33 -17.78 13.88 -25.10
CA ARG A 33 -18.61 13.43 -26.22
C ARG A 33 -17.93 12.25 -26.89
N ASN A 34 -18.69 11.18 -27.06
CA ASN A 34 -18.16 9.97 -27.69
C ASN A 34 -17.61 10.30 -29.09
N GLY A 35 -16.38 9.86 -29.40
CA GLY A 35 -15.72 10.14 -30.66
C GLY A 35 -14.95 11.48 -30.75
N TYR A 36 -14.86 12.25 -29.65
CA TYR A 36 -14.17 13.56 -29.62
C TYR A 36 -12.89 13.57 -28.76
N ALA A 37 -12.50 12.44 -28.19
CA ALA A 37 -11.37 12.36 -27.27
C ALA A 37 -10.04 12.82 -27.89
N ASP A 38 -9.82 12.53 -29.15
CA ASP A 38 -8.65 12.94 -29.93
C ASP A 38 -8.68 14.40 -30.43
N LEU A 39 -9.85 15.04 -30.40
CA LEU A 39 -10.05 16.42 -30.85
C LEU A 39 -9.93 17.43 -29.71
N THR A 40 -10.07 17.00 -28.46
CA THR A 40 -10.01 17.91 -27.31
C THR A 40 -8.62 18.48 -27.10
N ARG A 41 -8.56 19.82 -26.99
CA ARG A 41 -7.31 20.58 -26.76
C ARG A 41 -7.55 21.62 -25.69
N ILE A 42 -6.65 21.65 -24.70
CA ILE A 42 -6.63 22.67 -23.64
C ILE A 42 -5.33 23.45 -23.78
N TRP A 43 -5.49 24.76 -23.93
CA TRP A 43 -4.36 25.68 -23.92
C TRP A 43 -4.32 26.39 -22.58
N MET A 44 -3.16 26.44 -21.95
CA MET A 44 -2.98 27.03 -20.63
C MET A 44 -1.53 27.51 -20.46
N THR A 45 -1.29 28.35 -19.45
CA THR A 45 0.07 28.72 -19.06
C THR A 45 0.82 27.54 -18.46
N ASP A 46 2.16 27.58 -18.47
CA ASP A 46 3.00 26.54 -17.85
C ASP A 46 2.73 26.40 -16.34
N GLU A 47 2.46 27.51 -15.65
CA GLU A 47 2.08 27.51 -14.24
C GLU A 47 0.77 26.75 -14.01
N MET A 48 -0.25 27.04 -14.80
CA MET A 48 -1.54 26.32 -14.72
C MET A 48 -1.39 24.83 -15.08
N ARG A 49 -0.54 24.51 -16.03
CA ARG A 49 -0.22 23.13 -16.37
C ARG A 49 0.36 22.37 -15.16
N GLY A 50 1.27 23.02 -14.43
CA GLY A 50 1.78 22.49 -13.16
C GLY A 50 0.66 22.24 -12.13
N TRP A 51 -0.27 23.17 -11.98
CA TRP A 51 -1.40 23.03 -11.06
C TRP A 51 -2.36 21.92 -11.47
N PHE A 52 -2.71 21.81 -12.74
CA PHE A 52 -3.56 20.72 -13.24
C PHE A 52 -2.87 19.37 -13.11
N HIS A 53 -1.55 19.28 -13.31
CA HIS A 53 -0.79 18.07 -13.09
C HIS A 53 -0.82 17.67 -11.60
N HIS A 54 -0.60 18.63 -10.70
CA HIS A 54 -0.71 18.40 -9.27
C HIS A 54 -2.12 17.91 -8.87
N LEU A 55 -3.18 18.55 -9.39
CA LEU A 55 -4.56 18.12 -9.14
C LEU A 55 -4.86 16.72 -9.66
N ALA A 56 -4.38 16.36 -10.84
CA ALA A 56 -4.52 15.02 -11.37
C ALA A 56 -3.84 13.99 -10.47
N THR A 57 -2.67 14.33 -9.90
CA THR A 57 -1.98 13.49 -8.93
C THR A 57 -2.81 13.34 -7.65
N VAL A 58 -3.32 14.43 -7.09
CA VAL A 58 -4.16 14.42 -5.88
C VAL A 58 -5.43 13.58 -6.10
N GLU A 59 -6.11 13.73 -7.22
CA GLU A 59 -7.32 12.98 -7.55
C GLU A 59 -7.02 11.48 -7.64
N GLN A 60 -5.93 11.10 -8.25
CA GLN A 60 -5.50 9.71 -8.32
C GLN A 60 -5.11 9.15 -6.95
N GLU A 61 -4.45 9.95 -6.08
CA GLU A 61 -4.13 9.56 -4.70
C GLU A 61 -5.41 9.30 -3.88
N ILE A 62 -6.42 10.15 -4.02
CA ILE A 62 -7.72 9.97 -3.36
C ILE A 62 -8.40 8.68 -3.83
N ARG A 63 -8.43 8.42 -5.14
CA ARG A 63 -9.00 7.17 -5.68
C ARG A 63 -8.28 5.94 -5.12
N TYR A 64 -6.97 5.99 -5.11
CA TYR A 64 -6.16 4.91 -4.55
C TYR A 64 -6.45 4.70 -3.05
N ASP A 65 -6.53 5.79 -2.26
CA ASP A 65 -6.87 5.69 -0.84
C ASP A 65 -8.26 5.05 -0.64
N VAL A 66 -9.25 5.42 -1.46
CA VAL A 66 -10.61 4.84 -1.40
C VAL A 66 -10.60 3.35 -1.77
N GLU A 67 -9.91 2.97 -2.87
CA GLU A 67 -9.76 1.57 -3.27
C GLU A 67 -9.04 0.74 -2.20
N ARG A 68 -8.02 1.34 -1.53
CA ARG A 68 -7.32 0.69 -0.43
C ARG A 68 -8.22 0.46 0.78
N LEU A 69 -9.06 1.42 1.15
CA LEU A 69 -10.03 1.26 2.24
C LEU A 69 -10.96 0.07 1.96
N GLU A 70 -11.42 -0.08 0.71
CA GLU A 70 -12.23 -1.22 0.28
C GLU A 70 -11.48 -2.55 0.46
N VAL A 71 -10.23 -2.63 -0.02
CA VAL A 71 -9.41 -3.85 0.09
C VAL A 71 -9.05 -4.21 1.53
N GLU A 72 -8.81 -3.19 2.36
CA GLU A 72 -8.44 -3.39 3.77
C GLU A 72 -9.65 -3.51 4.69
N HIS A 73 -10.87 -3.44 4.15
CA HIS A 73 -12.14 -3.42 4.90
C HIS A 73 -12.13 -2.36 6.01
N LEU A 74 -11.57 -1.19 5.71
CA LEU A 74 -11.54 -0.04 6.59
C LEU A 74 -12.62 0.96 6.20
N THR A 75 -13.20 1.61 7.19
CA THR A 75 -14.16 2.68 6.97
C THR A 75 -13.48 4.05 6.93
N PRO A 76 -14.07 5.06 6.29
CA PRO A 76 -13.57 6.44 6.38
C PRO A 76 -13.52 7.00 7.80
N GLU A 77 -14.24 6.40 8.75
CA GLU A 77 -14.19 6.75 10.18
C GLU A 77 -12.90 6.26 10.84
N GLU A 78 -12.35 5.13 10.37
CA GLU A 78 -11.10 4.57 10.91
C GLU A 78 -9.87 5.23 10.29
N VAL A 79 -9.97 5.62 9.02
CA VAL A 79 -8.85 6.26 8.30
C VAL A 79 -9.40 7.37 7.41
N GLY A 80 -9.21 8.62 7.82
CA GLY A 80 -9.60 9.77 7.01
C GLY A 80 -8.83 9.84 5.67
N VAL A 81 -9.56 10.12 4.59
CA VAL A 81 -8.94 10.39 3.29
C VAL A 81 -8.05 11.62 3.38
N ARG A 82 -6.85 11.53 2.84
CA ARG A 82 -5.85 12.60 2.89
C ARG A 82 -5.73 13.30 1.56
N ILE A 83 -5.66 14.61 1.61
CA ILE A 83 -5.51 15.46 0.43
C ILE A 83 -4.19 16.21 0.54
N ARG A 84 -3.30 16.00 -0.41
CA ARG A 84 -2.01 16.68 -0.47
C ARG A 84 -2.20 18.18 -0.63
N THR A 85 -1.52 18.97 0.19
CA THR A 85 -1.56 20.43 0.12
C THR A 85 -0.66 20.96 -1.01
N HIS A 86 -0.99 22.16 -1.50
CA HIS A 86 -0.16 22.91 -2.44
C HIS A 86 0.08 24.32 -1.89
N PRO A 87 1.32 24.85 -1.95
CA PRO A 87 1.62 26.15 -1.35
C PRO A 87 0.80 27.32 -1.88
N ALA A 88 0.37 27.26 -3.15
CA ALA A 88 -0.34 28.33 -3.83
C ALA A 88 -1.85 28.09 -3.99
N LEU A 89 -2.38 26.93 -3.59
CA LEU A 89 -3.78 26.56 -3.82
C LEU A 89 -4.44 26.09 -2.53
N ALA A 90 -5.55 26.69 -2.15
CA ALA A 90 -6.42 26.16 -1.11
C ALA A 90 -7.17 24.91 -1.62
N ILE A 91 -7.38 23.91 -0.77
CA ILE A 91 -8.14 22.70 -1.13
C ILE A 91 -9.60 23.08 -1.44
N THR A 92 -10.23 23.87 -0.56
CA THR A 92 -11.58 24.39 -0.73
C THR A 92 -11.77 25.64 0.13
N SER A 93 -13.01 26.16 0.22
CA SER A 93 -13.30 27.34 1.04
C SER A 93 -13.10 27.07 2.54
N ALA A 94 -12.71 28.11 3.29
CA ALA A 94 -12.49 28.01 4.75
C ALA A 94 -13.71 27.46 5.51
N ALA A 95 -14.93 27.76 5.06
CA ALA A 95 -16.14 27.23 5.68
C ALA A 95 -16.29 25.70 5.54
N LYS A 96 -15.83 25.13 4.45
CA LYS A 96 -15.81 23.66 4.23
C LYS A 96 -14.63 22.97 4.94
N MET A 97 -13.61 23.73 5.31
CA MET A 97 -12.43 23.24 6.01
C MET A 97 -12.58 23.21 7.54
N GLN A 98 -13.76 23.54 8.07
CA GLN A 98 -13.95 23.64 9.53
C GLN A 98 -13.64 22.33 10.28
N ASN A 99 -13.91 21.19 9.65
CA ASN A 99 -13.65 19.86 10.21
C ASN A 99 -12.39 19.21 9.60
N ALA A 100 -11.52 20.00 8.97
CA ALA A 100 -10.28 19.53 8.42
C ALA A 100 -9.12 19.91 9.35
N ARG A 101 -8.20 18.98 9.53
CA ARG A 101 -6.94 19.22 10.24
C ARG A 101 -5.76 19.00 9.31
N THR A 102 -4.69 19.72 9.53
CA THR A 102 -3.42 19.42 8.88
C THR A 102 -2.93 18.10 9.44
N ALA A 103 -2.89 17.08 8.59
CA ALA A 103 -2.26 15.81 8.89
C ALA A 103 -0.91 15.79 8.18
N GLU A 104 0.08 15.60 8.96
CA GLU A 104 1.41 15.35 8.44
C GLU A 104 1.47 13.88 8.04
N ALA A 105 1.85 13.55 6.80
CA ALA A 105 2.00 12.17 6.40
C ALA A 105 3.24 11.59 7.04
N SER A 106 3.00 10.95 8.13
CA SER A 106 3.90 10.03 8.76
C SER A 106 3.56 8.62 8.26
N TYR A 107 4.54 7.75 8.16
CA TYR A 107 4.27 6.31 8.00
C TYR A 107 3.86 5.66 9.33
N ALA A 108 3.71 6.42 10.40
CA ALA A 108 3.28 5.94 11.72
C ALA A 108 1.92 5.22 11.61
N GLY A 109 1.84 4.03 12.18
CA GLY A 109 0.65 3.18 12.13
C GLY A 109 0.26 2.67 10.74
N ARG A 110 1.01 3.04 9.69
CA ARG A 110 0.69 2.66 8.30
C ARG A 110 1.18 1.26 7.95
N ARG A 111 0.51 0.72 6.96
CA ARG A 111 0.84 -0.52 6.30
C ARG A 111 1.05 -0.25 4.82
N LEU A 112 2.16 -0.70 4.30
CA LEU A 112 2.51 -0.58 2.90
C LEU A 112 2.72 -1.97 2.34
N GLN A 113 2.32 -2.19 1.10
CA GLN A 113 2.52 -3.47 0.41
C GLN A 113 2.72 -3.28 -1.09
N THR A 114 3.55 -4.12 -1.68
CA THR A 114 3.69 -4.17 -3.12
C THR A 114 2.52 -4.91 -3.72
N ILE A 115 1.85 -4.28 -4.67
CA ILE A 115 0.76 -4.90 -5.44
C ILE A 115 1.01 -4.84 -6.94
N LEU A 116 1.94 -3.99 -7.38
CA LEU A 116 2.31 -3.80 -8.78
C LEU A 116 3.68 -4.41 -9.07
N PHE A 117 3.80 -5.19 -10.13
CA PHE A 117 5.01 -5.91 -10.48
C PHE A 117 5.31 -5.84 -11.97
N ASN A 118 6.59 -5.58 -12.31
CA ASN A 118 7.12 -5.73 -13.67
C ASN A 118 7.35 -7.22 -13.97
N HIS A 119 6.26 -7.98 -14.08
CA HIS A 119 6.28 -9.44 -14.13
C HIS A 119 6.95 -10.03 -15.38
N HIS A 120 7.15 -9.25 -16.43
CA HIS A 120 7.86 -9.64 -17.66
C HIS A 120 9.29 -9.08 -17.74
N ASP A 121 9.79 -8.40 -16.71
CA ASP A 121 11.16 -7.87 -16.62
C ASP A 121 12.04 -8.78 -15.75
N PRO A 122 12.86 -9.68 -16.35
CA PRO A 122 13.68 -10.63 -15.59
C PRO A 122 14.76 -9.95 -14.77
N GLU A 123 15.30 -8.80 -15.18
CA GLU A 123 16.31 -8.06 -14.45
C GLU A 123 15.71 -7.46 -13.19
N TRP A 124 14.55 -6.81 -13.31
CA TRP A 124 13.81 -6.24 -12.17
C TRP A 124 13.45 -7.31 -11.14
N LEU A 125 12.99 -8.47 -11.59
CA LEU A 125 12.64 -9.59 -10.71
C LEU A 125 13.89 -10.16 -10.01
N ALA A 126 15.00 -10.34 -10.74
CA ALA A 126 16.26 -10.84 -10.20
C ALA A 126 16.88 -9.86 -9.17
N ASP A 127 16.82 -8.55 -9.42
CA ASP A 127 17.29 -7.52 -8.49
C ASP A 127 16.54 -7.60 -7.17
N ASN A 128 15.22 -7.78 -7.19
CA ASN A 128 14.39 -7.87 -5.99
C ASN A 128 14.65 -9.16 -5.19
N VAL A 129 14.87 -10.28 -5.87
CA VAL A 129 15.32 -11.53 -5.22
C VAL A 129 16.69 -11.33 -4.59
N LYS A 130 17.62 -10.68 -5.29
CA LYS A 130 18.97 -10.39 -4.79
C LYS A 130 18.93 -9.46 -3.57
N ALA A 131 18.06 -8.44 -3.57
CA ALA A 131 17.88 -7.55 -2.42
C ALA A 131 17.42 -8.34 -1.18
N ALA A 132 16.43 -9.22 -1.31
CA ALA A 132 15.96 -10.07 -0.23
C ALA A 132 17.05 -11.03 0.28
N ARG A 133 17.78 -11.68 -0.63
CA ARG A 133 18.92 -12.55 -0.29
C ARG A 133 20.00 -11.80 0.48
N THR A 134 20.37 -10.60 0.02
CA THR A 134 21.39 -9.78 0.66
C THR A 134 20.97 -9.39 2.08
N LEU A 135 19.71 -8.98 2.27
CA LEU A 135 19.16 -8.70 3.58
C LEU A 135 19.31 -9.93 4.50
N LEU A 136 18.77 -11.07 4.10
CA LEU A 136 18.73 -12.27 4.94
C LEU A 136 20.11 -12.88 5.20
N ALA A 137 21.07 -12.68 4.30
CA ALA A 137 22.45 -13.11 4.49
C ALA A 137 23.25 -12.22 5.46
N THR A 138 22.87 -10.95 5.58
CA THR A 138 23.63 -9.97 6.39
C THR A 138 23.08 -9.79 7.80
N VAL A 139 21.81 -10.10 8.04
CA VAL A 139 21.17 -9.91 9.34
C VAL A 139 21.58 -11.01 10.34
N LYS A 140 21.72 -10.58 11.60
CA LYS A 140 21.88 -11.47 12.75
C LYS A 140 20.69 -11.26 13.67
N PRO A 141 19.64 -12.09 13.55
CA PRO A 141 18.45 -11.95 14.37
C PRO A 141 18.76 -12.26 15.84
N GLU A 142 18.10 -11.56 16.77
CA GLU A 142 18.12 -11.92 18.19
C GLU A 142 17.45 -13.27 18.42
N LYS A 143 16.43 -13.57 17.60
CA LYS A 143 15.67 -14.81 17.65
C LYS A 143 15.09 -15.16 16.29
N GLU A 144 15.07 -16.46 16.01
CA GLU A 144 14.40 -17.06 14.85
C GLU A 144 13.36 -18.07 15.32
N TRP A 145 12.15 -18.01 14.74
CA TRP A 145 11.09 -18.95 15.04
C TRP A 145 10.07 -19.03 13.90
N SER A 146 9.22 -20.06 13.91
CA SER A 146 8.17 -20.26 12.92
C SER A 146 6.81 -20.28 13.61
N PRO A 147 5.94 -19.29 13.31
CA PRO A 147 4.56 -19.29 13.82
C PRO A 147 3.71 -20.41 13.21
N ARG A 148 3.95 -20.76 11.97
CA ARG A 148 3.35 -21.86 11.23
C ARG A 148 4.27 -22.35 10.12
N ASP A 149 3.97 -23.55 9.58
CA ASP A 149 4.76 -24.13 8.50
C ASP A 149 4.84 -23.19 7.27
N GLY A 150 6.04 -23.08 6.70
CA GLY A 150 6.35 -22.18 5.59
C GLY A 150 6.63 -20.73 5.99
N ILE A 151 6.41 -20.31 7.23
CA ILE A 151 6.70 -18.95 7.70
C ILE A 151 7.85 -18.96 8.69
N THR A 152 8.81 -18.06 8.49
CA THR A 152 9.94 -17.86 9.41
C THR A 152 10.02 -16.39 9.82
N VAL A 153 10.12 -16.14 11.12
CA VAL A 153 10.25 -14.80 11.70
C VAL A 153 11.63 -14.64 12.30
N PHE A 154 12.29 -13.55 11.95
CA PHE A 154 13.57 -13.08 12.45
C PHE A 154 13.33 -11.83 13.27
N GLU A 155 13.57 -11.88 14.58
CA GLU A 155 13.31 -10.75 15.49
C GLU A 155 14.56 -9.90 15.71
N GLY A 156 14.38 -8.62 15.95
CA GLY A 156 15.41 -7.71 16.46
C GLY A 156 16.45 -7.26 15.44
N ILE A 157 16.10 -7.22 14.16
CA ILE A 157 16.99 -6.75 13.10
C ILE A 157 17.14 -5.22 13.20
N ASP A 158 18.40 -4.74 13.23
CA ASP A 158 18.67 -3.29 13.22
C ASP A 158 18.04 -2.63 11.98
N SER A 159 17.33 -1.53 12.17
CA SER A 159 16.62 -0.83 11.11
C SER A 159 17.52 -0.34 9.98
N GLN A 160 18.84 -0.19 10.22
CA GLN A 160 19.80 0.16 9.18
C GLN A 160 19.91 -0.91 8.08
N HIS A 161 19.69 -2.20 8.41
CA HIS A 161 19.62 -3.26 7.40
C HIS A 161 18.40 -3.10 6.49
N ILE A 162 17.29 -2.57 7.03
CA ILE A 162 16.10 -2.31 6.24
C ILE A 162 16.31 -1.13 5.30
N VAL A 163 17.01 -0.07 5.76
CA VAL A 163 17.42 1.05 4.89
C VAL A 163 18.34 0.55 3.76
N SER A 164 19.29 -0.31 4.08
CA SER A 164 20.16 -0.93 3.06
C SER A 164 19.38 -1.82 2.09
N PHE A 165 18.39 -2.57 2.56
CA PHE A 165 17.48 -3.34 1.71
C PHE A 165 16.70 -2.43 0.76
N LEU A 166 16.10 -1.34 1.27
CA LEU A 166 15.34 -0.38 0.49
C LEU A 166 16.15 0.28 -0.62
N SER A 167 17.47 0.46 -0.43
CA SER A 167 18.35 1.00 -1.46
C SER A 167 18.59 0.04 -2.64
N MET A 168 18.33 -1.25 -2.45
CA MET A 168 18.51 -2.29 -3.47
C MET A 168 17.19 -2.77 -4.07
N TYR A 169 16.10 -2.72 -3.30
CA TYR A 169 14.79 -3.21 -3.74
C TYR A 169 14.13 -2.20 -4.67
N ARG A 170 13.63 -2.69 -5.80
CA ARG A 170 12.99 -1.85 -6.83
C ARG A 170 11.48 -1.95 -6.73
N PHE A 171 10.83 -0.85 -6.31
CA PHE A 171 9.39 -0.74 -6.41
C PHE A 171 8.96 -0.42 -7.84
N HIS A 172 7.74 -0.79 -8.20
CA HIS A 172 7.16 -0.38 -9.47
C HIS A 172 6.91 1.14 -9.45
N GLU A 173 7.19 1.83 -10.56
CA GLU A 173 7.11 3.31 -10.66
C GLU A 173 5.74 3.89 -10.30
N ASN A 174 4.67 3.12 -10.56
CA ASN A 174 3.30 3.51 -10.21
C ASN A 174 2.92 3.19 -8.76
N SER A 175 3.84 2.64 -7.95
CA SER A 175 3.61 2.35 -6.52
C SER A 175 3.81 3.61 -5.68
N ARG A 176 2.79 4.44 -5.58
CA ARG A 176 2.88 5.82 -5.05
C ARG A 176 3.27 5.93 -3.58
N ASP A 177 2.81 5.00 -2.74
CA ASP A 177 3.13 4.98 -1.31
C ASP A 177 4.47 4.30 -1.00
N LEU A 178 5.09 3.67 -2.00
CA LEU A 178 6.31 2.88 -1.89
C LEU A 178 7.49 3.58 -2.55
N ASP A 179 7.95 4.65 -1.93
CA ASP A 179 9.19 5.34 -2.30
C ASP A 179 10.31 4.93 -1.35
N SER A 180 11.35 4.26 -1.87
CA SER A 180 12.49 3.78 -1.09
C SER A 180 13.21 4.90 -0.34
N ALA A 181 13.34 6.08 -0.95
CA ALA A 181 14.04 7.21 -0.33
C ALA A 181 13.21 7.82 0.81
N LEU A 182 11.89 7.99 0.60
CA LEU A 182 11.00 8.52 1.63
C LEU A 182 10.85 7.56 2.81
N ILE A 183 10.69 6.26 2.55
CA ILE A 183 10.60 5.25 3.61
C ILE A 183 11.91 5.18 4.39
N SER A 184 13.06 5.17 3.70
CA SER A 184 14.37 5.16 4.35
C SER A 184 14.58 6.39 5.22
N ARG A 185 14.24 7.57 4.72
CA ARG A 185 14.33 8.81 5.48
C ARG A 185 13.45 8.77 6.73
N TYR A 186 12.19 8.33 6.60
CA TYR A 186 11.30 8.16 7.74
C TYR A 186 11.89 7.24 8.80
N ILE A 187 12.45 6.08 8.40
CA ILE A 187 13.08 5.14 9.33
C ILE A 187 14.25 5.81 10.06
N LEU A 188 15.10 6.54 9.36
CA LEU A 188 16.25 7.22 9.94
C LEU A 188 15.83 8.35 10.88
N ASP A 189 14.86 9.19 10.50
CA ASP A 189 14.34 10.27 11.33
C ASP A 189 13.71 9.72 12.63
N ARG A 190 12.96 8.61 12.55
CA ARG A 190 12.39 7.95 13.76
C ARG A 190 13.47 7.32 14.63
N ARG A 191 14.49 6.71 13.99
CA ARG A 191 15.64 6.15 14.71
C ARG A 191 16.38 7.20 15.53
N ASP A 192 16.59 8.40 14.98
CA ASP A 192 17.24 9.51 15.68
C ASP A 192 16.44 9.98 16.90
N GLU A 193 15.13 9.76 16.91
CA GLU A 193 14.22 10.04 18.02
C GLU A 193 14.05 8.84 18.98
N GLY A 194 14.76 7.74 18.77
CA GLY A 194 14.71 6.53 19.60
C GLY A 194 13.53 5.60 19.29
N GLU A 195 12.82 5.84 18.20
CA GLU A 195 11.77 4.98 17.65
C GLU A 195 12.31 4.13 16.49
N LEU A 196 11.60 3.12 16.01
CA LEU A 196 11.97 2.28 14.87
C LEU A 196 13.44 1.85 14.84
N LEU A 197 13.99 1.55 16.02
CA LEU A 197 15.38 1.10 16.15
C LEU A 197 15.59 -0.25 15.46
N ARG A 198 14.54 -1.06 15.40
CA ARG A 198 14.58 -2.43 14.93
C ARG A 198 13.41 -2.75 14.00
N PHE A 199 13.55 -3.83 13.28
CA PHE A 199 12.49 -4.48 12.54
C PHE A 199 12.50 -5.97 12.84
N ASN A 200 11.32 -6.56 12.87
CA ASN A 200 11.18 -7.99 12.68
C ASN A 200 11.02 -8.23 11.17
N VAL A 201 11.64 -9.28 10.67
CA VAL A 201 11.53 -9.69 9.26
C VAL A 201 10.86 -11.04 9.22
N ALA A 202 9.80 -11.17 8.45
CA ALA A 202 9.11 -12.45 8.27
C ALA A 202 9.13 -12.87 6.80
N ILE A 203 9.54 -14.10 6.55
CA ILE A 203 9.37 -14.77 5.26
C ILE A 203 7.99 -15.40 5.27
N MET A 204 7.12 -14.94 4.38
CA MET A 204 5.73 -15.35 4.25
C MET A 204 5.59 -16.42 3.16
N GLY A 205 6.31 -17.50 3.35
CA GLY A 205 6.30 -18.62 2.43
C GLY A 205 5.18 -19.61 2.73
N ARG A 206 5.19 -20.70 2.01
CA ARG A 206 4.29 -21.82 2.11
C ARG A 206 5.09 -23.09 2.40
N SER A 207 4.45 -24.09 3.00
CA SER A 207 5.04 -25.42 3.09
C SER A 207 5.39 -25.94 1.70
N SER A 208 6.59 -26.51 1.52
CA SER A 208 7.12 -27.00 0.24
C SER A 208 6.38 -28.23 -0.34
N LYS A 209 5.20 -28.56 0.18
CA LYS A 209 4.39 -29.72 -0.23
C LYS A 209 3.56 -29.51 -1.50
N SER A 210 3.56 -28.32 -2.08
CA SER A 210 2.75 -28.00 -3.28
C SER A 210 3.64 -27.91 -4.52
N ASP A 211 3.60 -28.94 -5.34
CA ASP A 211 4.54 -29.14 -6.45
C ASP A 211 4.47 -28.13 -7.61
N TYR A 212 3.37 -27.38 -7.77
CA TYR A 212 3.21 -26.52 -8.95
C TYR A 212 3.60 -25.06 -8.73
N LEU A 213 3.65 -24.57 -7.48
CA LEU A 213 4.01 -23.17 -7.19
C LEU A 213 5.51 -22.93 -7.14
N GLY A 214 6.30 -23.99 -6.99
CA GLY A 214 7.74 -23.89 -6.91
C GLY A 214 8.27 -23.32 -5.61
N ASP A 215 9.57 -23.32 -5.48
CA ASP A 215 10.32 -22.84 -4.32
C ASP A 215 11.36 -21.82 -4.77
N ILE A 216 11.73 -20.92 -3.85
CA ILE A 216 12.77 -19.92 -4.06
C ILE A 216 13.79 -19.98 -2.92
N ASP A 217 15.07 -19.84 -3.26
CA ASP A 217 16.12 -19.62 -2.27
C ASP A 217 16.24 -18.11 -1.97
N LEU A 218 15.97 -17.72 -0.73
CA LEU A 218 16.13 -16.36 -0.25
C LEU A 218 17.42 -16.17 0.57
N GLY A 219 18.40 -17.07 0.45
CA GLY A 219 19.69 -16.95 1.13
C GLY A 219 19.70 -17.44 2.58
N THR A 220 18.66 -18.13 3.03
CA THR A 220 18.58 -18.71 4.38
C THR A 220 19.17 -20.11 4.48
N GLY A 221 19.70 -20.66 3.40
CA GLY A 221 20.14 -22.05 3.29
C GLY A 221 19.01 -23.07 3.20
N LYS A 222 17.77 -22.64 3.13
CA LYS A 222 16.57 -23.46 2.94
C LYS A 222 15.76 -22.93 1.77
N GLN A 223 15.15 -23.84 1.02
CA GLN A 223 14.14 -23.47 0.02
C GLN A 223 12.86 -23.00 0.69
N THR A 224 12.27 -21.93 0.19
CA THR A 224 11.01 -21.39 0.69
C THR A 224 9.93 -21.59 -0.36
N GLY A 225 8.84 -22.25 -0.01
CA GLY A 225 7.70 -22.47 -0.91
C GLY A 225 7.04 -21.14 -1.29
N CYS A 226 6.78 -20.96 -2.58
CA CYS A 226 6.13 -19.76 -3.10
C CYS A 226 4.63 -19.78 -2.83
N ILE A 227 4.05 -18.60 -2.56
CA ILE A 227 2.60 -18.41 -2.42
C ILE A 227 1.94 -18.15 -3.78
N ASN A 228 0.63 -18.34 -3.84
CA ASN A 228 -0.18 -18.05 -5.02
C ASN A 228 -0.73 -16.61 -4.94
N ARG A 229 -0.52 -15.81 -5.99
CA ARG A 229 -1.14 -14.48 -6.15
C ARG A 229 -1.39 -14.22 -7.64
N ALA A 230 -2.62 -14.47 -8.08
CA ALA A 230 -3.06 -14.17 -9.44
C ALA A 230 -3.24 -12.67 -9.63
N ARG A 231 -2.97 -12.16 -10.81
CA ARG A 231 -3.17 -10.74 -11.14
C ARG A 231 -4.65 -10.45 -11.47
N LEU A 232 -5.06 -9.20 -11.33
CA LEU A 232 -6.35 -8.73 -11.79
C LEU A 232 -6.44 -8.87 -13.31
N LEU A 233 -7.64 -9.20 -13.80
CA LEU A 233 -7.95 -9.14 -15.22
C LEU A 233 -7.85 -7.68 -15.67
N GLN A 234 -6.90 -7.40 -16.55
CA GLN A 234 -6.66 -6.05 -17.05
C GLN A 234 -7.36 -5.81 -18.37
N ILE A 235 -8.10 -4.70 -18.43
CA ILE A 235 -8.69 -4.19 -19.67
C ILE A 235 -7.75 -3.08 -20.17
N GLY A 236 -6.93 -3.39 -21.18
CA GLY A 236 -6.02 -2.40 -21.79
C GLY A 236 -4.60 -2.93 -22.02
N THR A 237 -3.66 -2.01 -22.24
CA THR A 237 -2.26 -2.28 -22.64
C THR A 237 -1.28 -2.18 -21.46
N ASN A 238 -1.71 -2.40 -20.24
CA ASN A 238 -0.81 -2.34 -19.08
C ASN A 238 0.27 -3.41 -19.19
N THR A 239 1.52 -3.00 -18.97
CA THR A 239 2.70 -3.87 -19.05
C THR A 239 3.10 -4.49 -17.71
N TYR A 240 2.36 -4.19 -16.64
CA TYR A 240 2.62 -4.65 -15.27
C TYR A 240 1.47 -5.50 -14.73
N ALA A 241 1.76 -6.35 -13.76
CA ALA A 241 0.74 -7.11 -13.03
C ALA A 241 0.28 -6.33 -11.80
N ASP A 242 -1.05 -6.29 -11.58
CA ASP A 242 -1.68 -5.82 -10.34
C ASP A 242 -2.33 -7.00 -9.64
N ILE A 243 -1.90 -7.32 -8.43
CA ILE A 243 -2.42 -8.42 -7.62
C ILE A 243 -3.47 -7.96 -6.60
N LYS A 244 -3.87 -6.69 -6.62
CA LYS A 244 -4.83 -6.05 -5.71
C LYS A 244 -4.37 -6.00 -4.26
N ALA A 245 -4.00 -7.13 -3.66
CA ALA A 245 -3.54 -7.24 -2.28
C ALA A 245 -2.51 -8.36 -2.13
N LEU A 246 -1.55 -8.15 -1.24
CA LEU A 246 -0.51 -9.11 -0.89
C LEU A 246 -0.66 -9.58 0.57
N MET A 247 -0.88 -8.64 1.49
CA MET A 247 -0.90 -8.84 2.93
C MET A 247 -2.32 -9.15 3.42
N SER A 248 -2.48 -10.22 4.19
CA SER A 248 -3.72 -10.48 4.92
C SER A 248 -3.76 -9.70 6.25
N ARG A 249 -4.95 -9.67 6.90
CA ARG A 249 -5.09 -9.00 8.21
C ARG A 249 -4.18 -9.60 9.28
N HIS A 250 -4.01 -10.92 9.32
CA HIS A 250 -3.22 -11.62 10.33
C HIS A 250 -1.71 -11.53 10.06
N ASP A 251 -1.29 -11.29 8.84
CA ASP A 251 0.14 -11.13 8.52
C ASP A 251 0.75 -9.92 9.25
N ARG A 252 -0.07 -8.93 9.58
CA ARG A 252 0.35 -7.69 10.28
C ARG A 252 0.87 -7.91 11.70
N VAL A 253 0.57 -9.06 12.25
CA VAL A 253 0.91 -9.45 13.64
C VAL A 253 1.56 -10.83 13.68
N ILE A 254 2.09 -11.30 12.55
CA ILE A 254 2.71 -12.62 12.42
C ILE A 254 3.93 -12.79 13.31
N ASP A 255 4.56 -11.70 13.67
CA ASP A 255 5.72 -11.62 14.56
C ASP A 255 5.32 -11.62 16.07
N ILE A 256 4.03 -11.72 16.39
CA ILE A 256 3.53 -11.74 17.77
C ILE A 256 2.84 -13.07 18.02
N ARG A 257 3.04 -13.63 19.21
CA ARG A 257 2.29 -14.81 19.66
C ARG A 257 0.91 -14.39 20.18
N LEU A 258 -0.04 -14.37 19.28
CA LEU A 258 -1.43 -14.06 19.64
C LEU A 258 -2.11 -15.25 20.33
N PRO A 259 -3.02 -14.99 21.29
CA PRO A 259 -3.97 -15.98 21.75
C PRO A 259 -4.86 -16.47 20.61
N ASP A 260 -5.20 -17.78 20.60
CA ASP A 260 -6.05 -18.38 19.55
C ASP A 260 -7.40 -17.68 19.38
N ALA A 261 -7.93 -17.12 20.45
CA ALA A 261 -9.18 -16.34 20.42
C ALA A 261 -9.13 -15.10 19.54
N LEU A 262 -7.93 -14.58 19.22
CA LEU A 262 -7.72 -13.42 18.35
C LEU A 262 -7.35 -13.81 16.91
N LEU A 263 -7.21 -15.08 16.63
CA LEU A 263 -6.92 -15.62 15.30
C LEU A 263 -8.20 -15.92 14.50
N THR A 264 -9.34 -15.34 14.89
CA THR A 264 -10.63 -15.53 14.22
C THR A 264 -10.86 -14.49 13.11
N ALA A 265 -11.71 -14.82 12.15
CA ALA A 265 -12.12 -13.91 11.09
C ALA A 265 -12.88 -12.67 11.62
N GLU A 266 -13.43 -12.75 12.83
CA GLU A 266 -14.18 -11.65 13.46
C GLU A 266 -13.30 -10.61 14.17
N THR A 267 -12.00 -10.91 14.37
CA THR A 267 -11.09 -9.99 15.06
C THR A 267 -10.83 -8.75 14.21
N LYS A 268 -11.18 -7.58 14.75
CA LYS A 268 -11.02 -6.31 14.01
C LYS A 268 -9.54 -5.96 13.81
N PRO A 269 -9.16 -5.38 12.66
CA PRO A 269 -7.80 -4.92 12.41
C PRO A 269 -7.25 -3.97 13.49
N ALA A 270 -8.10 -3.11 14.05
CA ALA A 270 -7.75 -2.19 15.12
C ALA A 270 -7.32 -2.90 16.41
N ASP A 271 -7.97 -4.03 16.76
CA ASP A 271 -7.60 -4.80 17.94
C ASP A 271 -6.23 -5.48 17.76
N LEU A 272 -5.94 -5.98 16.56
CA LEU A 272 -4.63 -6.52 16.21
C LEU A 272 -3.53 -5.45 16.27
N ALA A 273 -3.81 -4.25 15.79
CA ALA A 273 -2.87 -3.12 15.87
C ALA A 273 -2.59 -2.72 17.33
N ARG A 274 -3.62 -2.66 18.17
CA ARG A 274 -3.46 -2.42 19.62
C ARG A 274 -2.62 -3.49 20.30
N TYR A 275 -2.77 -4.75 19.89
CA TYR A 275 -1.95 -5.84 20.43
C TYR A 275 -0.48 -5.65 20.08
N ARG A 276 -0.17 -5.25 18.84
CA ARG A 276 1.19 -5.02 18.38
C ARG A 276 1.85 -3.82 19.10
N SER A 277 1.08 -2.78 19.39
CA SER A 277 1.58 -1.57 20.07
C SER A 277 1.70 -1.70 21.60
N ASP A 278 1.18 -2.77 22.23
CA ASP A 278 1.17 -2.95 23.68
C ASP A 278 2.25 -3.94 24.14
N PRO A 279 3.38 -3.45 24.72
CA PRO A 279 4.44 -4.33 25.23
C PRO A 279 3.96 -5.27 26.34
N ALA A 280 2.94 -4.89 27.14
CA ALA A 280 2.39 -5.75 28.19
C ALA A 280 1.69 -6.99 27.63
N ARG A 281 1.32 -6.96 26.36
CA ARG A 281 0.69 -8.08 25.62
C ARG A 281 1.68 -8.81 24.70
N GLY A 282 2.97 -8.51 24.81
CA GLY A 282 4.01 -9.09 23.96
C GLY A 282 4.19 -8.38 22.62
N GLY A 283 3.62 -7.20 22.46
CA GLY A 283 3.86 -6.31 21.32
C GLY A 283 5.18 -5.55 21.46
N TYR A 284 5.50 -4.76 20.45
CA TYR A 284 6.82 -4.11 20.33
C TYR A 284 6.79 -2.59 20.57
N GLY A 285 5.63 -2.01 20.84
CA GLY A 285 5.49 -0.56 20.97
C GLY A 285 5.87 0.19 19.71
N ASP A 286 6.58 1.30 19.87
CA ASP A 286 7.09 2.16 18.79
C ASP A 286 8.52 1.81 18.34
N VAL A 287 9.17 0.83 18.98
CA VAL A 287 10.58 0.50 18.78
C VAL A 287 10.81 -0.37 17.56
N SER A 288 9.85 -1.24 17.20
CA SER A 288 10.03 -2.23 16.13
C SER A 288 8.94 -2.19 15.08
N GLY A 289 9.38 -2.02 13.82
CA GLY A 289 8.57 -2.26 12.63
C GLY A 289 8.51 -3.74 12.26
N LEU A 290 7.74 -4.07 11.21
CA LEU A 290 7.70 -5.41 10.61
C LEU A 290 7.88 -5.28 9.10
N LEU A 291 8.82 -6.06 8.56
CA LEU A 291 8.99 -6.28 7.12
C LEU A 291 8.55 -7.70 6.79
N LEU A 292 7.65 -7.83 5.84
CA LEU A 292 7.14 -9.09 5.32
C LEU A 292 7.73 -9.32 3.93
N LEU A 293 8.36 -10.47 3.70
CA LEU A 293 8.88 -10.89 2.40
C LEU A 293 7.99 -12.02 1.87
N TYR A 294 7.34 -11.78 0.76
CA TYR A 294 6.42 -12.73 0.12
C TYR A 294 7.06 -13.33 -1.14
N PRO A 295 7.48 -14.59 -1.11
CA PRO A 295 7.86 -15.32 -2.31
C PRO A 295 6.60 -15.70 -3.10
N VAL A 296 6.34 -15.02 -4.21
CA VAL A 296 5.17 -15.25 -5.07
C VAL A 296 5.56 -16.10 -6.26
N SER A 297 4.80 -17.15 -6.53
CA SER A 297 5.03 -18.03 -7.66
C SER A 297 4.80 -17.32 -8.99
N LYS A 298 5.71 -17.51 -9.94
CA LYS A 298 5.52 -17.09 -11.33
C LYS A 298 4.33 -17.78 -11.99
N ASP A 299 4.04 -19.01 -11.55
CA ASP A 299 2.95 -19.85 -12.04
C ASP A 299 1.64 -19.65 -11.27
N SER A 300 1.53 -18.54 -10.52
CA SER A 300 0.31 -18.18 -9.76
C SER A 300 -0.91 -18.14 -10.67
N ARG A 301 -2.02 -18.75 -10.22
CA ARG A 301 -3.26 -18.88 -10.97
C ARG A 301 -4.46 -18.42 -10.18
N PRO A 302 -5.54 -17.99 -10.85
CA PRO A 302 -6.81 -17.70 -10.18
C PRO A 302 -7.32 -18.91 -9.42
N VAL A 303 -7.80 -18.70 -8.19
CA VAL A 303 -8.47 -19.73 -7.41
C VAL A 303 -9.91 -19.91 -7.86
N ARG A 304 -10.53 -21.03 -7.44
CA ARG A 304 -11.90 -21.38 -7.80
C ARG A 304 -12.86 -20.26 -7.36
N GLY A 305 -13.62 -19.70 -8.29
CA GLY A 305 -14.54 -18.58 -8.05
C GLY A 305 -14.02 -17.21 -8.45
N THR A 306 -12.71 -16.99 -8.58
CA THR A 306 -12.13 -15.68 -8.96
C THR A 306 -11.76 -15.54 -10.44
N ALA A 307 -11.91 -16.59 -11.25
CA ALA A 307 -11.53 -16.61 -12.68
C ALA A 307 -12.23 -15.56 -13.56
N LYS A 308 -13.31 -14.92 -13.07
CA LYS A 308 -13.98 -13.82 -13.79
C LYS A 308 -13.29 -12.46 -13.64
N THR A 309 -12.51 -12.28 -12.59
CA THR A 309 -11.87 -11.01 -12.22
C THR A 309 -10.35 -11.11 -12.19
N ARG A 310 -9.80 -12.31 -12.26
CA ARG A 310 -8.36 -12.58 -12.17
C ARG A 310 -7.87 -13.46 -13.31
N GLU A 311 -6.59 -13.34 -13.63
CA GLU A 311 -5.88 -14.14 -14.60
C GLU A 311 -4.52 -14.60 -14.02
N PRO A 312 -3.86 -15.63 -14.64
CA PRO A 312 -2.53 -16.05 -14.19
C PRO A 312 -1.57 -14.86 -14.07
N LEU A 313 -0.65 -14.93 -13.10
CA LEU A 313 0.37 -13.89 -12.94
C LEU A 313 1.28 -13.83 -14.17
N ASP A 314 1.61 -14.99 -14.73
CA ASP A 314 2.40 -15.13 -15.97
C ASP A 314 3.73 -14.36 -15.87
N ALA A 315 4.40 -14.48 -14.74
CA ALA A 315 5.70 -13.85 -14.55
C ALA A 315 6.81 -14.73 -15.13
N VAL A 316 7.87 -14.10 -15.66
CA VAL A 316 8.99 -14.83 -16.23
C VAL A 316 9.84 -15.52 -15.17
N GLU A 317 9.89 -14.97 -13.97
CA GLU A 317 10.58 -15.53 -12.79
C GLU A 317 9.72 -15.35 -11.53
N HIS A 318 10.06 -16.05 -10.42
CA HIS A 318 9.41 -15.84 -9.13
C HIS A 318 9.55 -14.41 -8.66
N VAL A 319 8.51 -13.90 -8.02
CA VAL A 319 8.43 -12.51 -7.56
C VAL A 319 8.67 -12.47 -6.05
N VAL A 320 9.42 -11.52 -5.58
CA VAL A 320 9.48 -11.19 -4.14
C VAL A 320 8.68 -9.92 -3.92
N GLY A 321 7.50 -10.07 -3.32
CA GLY A 321 6.72 -8.95 -2.84
C GLY A 321 7.09 -8.57 -1.42
N VAL A 322 6.81 -7.33 -1.01
CA VAL A 322 7.11 -6.84 0.33
C VAL A 322 5.92 -6.16 0.98
N GLY A 323 5.82 -6.31 2.30
CA GLY A 323 4.88 -5.57 3.13
C GLY A 323 5.62 -4.91 4.30
N PHE A 324 5.21 -3.69 4.66
CA PHE A 324 5.70 -3.00 5.84
C PHE A 324 4.55 -2.73 6.80
N VAL A 325 4.81 -2.94 8.08
CA VAL A 325 3.91 -2.51 9.17
C VAL A 325 4.72 -1.60 10.08
N PHE A 326 4.37 -0.32 10.07
CA PHE A 326 5.00 0.66 10.93
C PHE A 326 4.22 0.77 12.24
N PRO A 327 4.91 0.89 13.40
CA PRO A 327 4.24 1.20 14.66
C PRO A 327 3.72 2.64 14.66
N GLU A 328 2.84 2.94 15.62
CA GLU A 328 2.51 4.33 15.94
C GLU A 328 3.79 5.08 16.38
N SER A 329 3.81 6.38 16.19
CA SER A 329 4.92 7.25 16.58
C SER A 329 4.46 8.25 17.63
N ARG A 330 5.31 8.55 18.60
CA ARG A 330 5.11 9.63 19.56
C ARG A 330 5.52 10.99 19.02
N SER A 331 6.26 10.99 17.91
CA SER A 331 6.75 12.21 17.30
C SER A 331 5.67 12.90 16.47
N THR A 332 5.63 14.21 16.56
CA THR A 332 4.76 15.09 15.77
C THR A 332 5.45 15.60 14.48
N ARG A 333 6.71 15.22 14.23
CA ARG A 333 7.43 15.62 13.02
C ARG A 333 6.98 14.81 11.82
N ALA A 334 6.54 15.50 10.79
CA ALA A 334 6.10 14.90 9.55
C ALA A 334 7.00 15.23 8.36
N ASN A 335 6.91 14.37 7.38
CA ASN A 335 7.69 14.50 6.15
C ASN A 335 6.91 15.09 4.97
N VAL A 336 5.58 15.13 5.02
CA VAL A 336 4.70 15.72 3.98
C VAL A 336 3.43 16.25 4.64
N GLU A 337 3.02 17.48 4.28
CA GLU A 337 1.75 18.05 4.73
C GLU A 337 0.57 17.56 3.89
N TYR A 338 -0.44 17.06 4.56
CA TYR A 338 -1.75 16.71 4.00
C TYR A 338 -2.86 17.35 4.83
N VAL A 339 -4.02 17.48 4.24
CA VAL A 339 -5.24 17.80 4.97
C VAL A 339 -6.14 16.57 4.99
N THR A 340 -6.61 16.20 6.16
CA THR A 340 -7.55 15.10 6.36
C THR A 340 -8.77 15.59 7.13
N ALA A 341 -9.87 14.86 7.02
CA ALA A 341 -11.05 15.11 7.86
C ALA A 341 -10.73 14.78 9.34
N ASP A 342 -11.15 15.64 10.25
CA ASP A 342 -11.12 15.31 11.68
C ASP A 342 -12.33 14.45 12.04
N VAL A 343 -12.12 13.13 11.96
CA VAL A 343 -13.18 12.14 12.19
C VAL A 343 -13.71 12.21 13.62
N ALA A 344 -12.87 12.58 14.59
CA ALA A 344 -13.28 12.73 15.98
C ALA A 344 -14.22 13.93 16.22
N ALA A 345 -14.20 14.91 15.32
CA ALA A 345 -15.06 16.10 15.38
C ALA A 345 -16.36 15.92 14.56
N MET A 346 -16.54 14.82 13.85
CA MET A 346 -17.75 14.54 13.09
C MET A 346 -18.82 13.93 14.00
N PRO A 347 -20.11 14.32 13.86
CA PRO A 347 -21.19 13.65 14.58
C PRO A 347 -21.27 12.20 14.10
N ASN A 348 -21.43 11.26 15.05
CA ASN A 348 -21.60 9.83 14.76
C ASN A 348 -22.75 9.63 13.77
N VAL A 349 -22.42 9.18 12.58
CA VAL A 349 -23.38 8.68 11.60
C VAL A 349 -23.29 7.16 11.69
N GLU A 350 -24.31 6.54 12.27
CA GLU A 350 -24.45 5.08 12.22
C GLU A 350 -24.70 4.66 10.76
N VAL A 351 -23.67 4.09 10.13
CA VAL A 351 -23.77 3.45 8.83
C VAL A 351 -23.79 1.95 9.05
N GLU A 352 -24.92 1.30 8.81
CA GLU A 352 -24.95 -0.16 8.70
C GLU A 352 -24.16 -0.57 7.45
N VAL A 353 -22.99 -1.14 7.64
CA VAL A 353 -22.19 -1.72 6.57
C VAL A 353 -22.58 -3.20 6.44
N PRO A 354 -23.02 -3.67 5.26
CA PRO A 354 -23.25 -5.10 5.05
C PRO A 354 -21.93 -5.87 5.23
N ASP A 355 -21.99 -6.93 6.02
CA ASP A 355 -20.87 -7.85 6.29
C ASP A 355 -20.59 -8.73 5.05
N GLU A 356 -19.83 -8.18 4.09
CA GLU A 356 -19.25 -9.00 3.02
C GLU A 356 -17.92 -9.54 3.53
N GLY A 357 -17.94 -10.82 3.89
CA GLY A 357 -16.83 -11.50 4.52
C GLY A 357 -15.50 -11.37 3.77
N ASP A 358 -14.41 -11.38 4.52
CA ASP A 358 -13.03 -11.44 4.03
C ASP A 358 -12.89 -12.44 2.88
N GLU A 359 -12.19 -12.05 1.81
CA GLU A 359 -11.76 -13.04 0.82
C GLU A 359 -11.00 -14.14 1.56
N PRO A 360 -11.40 -15.41 1.46
CA PRO A 360 -10.82 -16.48 2.26
C PRO A 360 -9.33 -16.57 2.00
N ILE A 361 -8.55 -16.78 3.07
CA ILE A 361 -7.15 -17.19 2.96
C ILE A 361 -7.16 -18.43 2.07
N GLU A 362 -6.53 -18.31 0.89
CA GLU A 362 -6.47 -19.40 -0.10
C GLU A 362 -5.86 -20.64 0.57
N THR A 363 -6.68 -21.59 0.93
CA THR A 363 -6.25 -22.89 1.47
C THR A 363 -5.98 -23.86 0.32
N GLU A 364 -5.21 -24.93 0.59
CA GLU A 364 -4.94 -25.98 -0.41
C GLU A 364 -6.21 -26.58 -1.03
N ALA A 365 -7.34 -26.54 -0.31
CA ALA A 365 -8.63 -27.02 -0.77
C ALA A 365 -9.24 -26.14 -1.89
N ASP A 366 -8.85 -24.89 -2.01
CA ASP A 366 -9.37 -23.94 -2.99
C ASP A 366 -8.65 -24.03 -4.35
N LEU A 367 -7.57 -24.83 -4.42
CA LEU A 367 -6.69 -24.99 -5.58
C LEU A 367 -6.97 -26.26 -6.40
N THR A 368 -7.87 -27.13 -5.97
CA THR A 368 -8.35 -28.33 -6.68
C THR A 368 -9.76 -28.10 -7.18
#